data_e1cf3d3799d11db9077790b68d487795
#
_entry.id   e1cf3d3799d11db9077790b68d487795
#
_cell.length_a   1.000
_cell.length_b   1.000
_cell.length_c   1.000
_cell.angle_alpha   90.00
_cell.angle_beta   90.00
_cell.angle_gamma   90.00
#
_symmetry.space_group_name_H-M   'P 1'
#
loop_
_entity.id
_entity.type
_entity.pdbx_description
1 polymer ?
#
loop_
_entity_poly.entity_id
_entity_poly.type
_entity_poly.pdbx_seq_one_letter_code
_entity_poly.pdbx_strand_id
1 'polypeptide(L)'
;MKTFFFSILAGFVLLLPFPTPAAVNAAGLWEGTLKTPNGDLGFVLNLHLDGDRWTAEVDVPEQGVSGLPLEKINVDGSAISFSISAPGDPQYAGKLSADGKTISGTFTQGGNSLSLDLKWKSEPRAVSKTPVNSGEVQVLEGLWEGALDINGTPLHLRLNFTRNADGSIAGTLESPDQKVSGVRIDSMTRTADSVKLGVKTIGGAYQGTLSKDASTLTGTWTQMGNSLPLTLQRKKS
;
A
#
# COMPACT_ATOMS: atom_id res chain seq x y z
N MET A 1 6.04 -34.41 -80.81
CA MET A 1 6.24 -34.34 -79.34
C MET A 1 6.40 -32.89 -78.95
N LYS A 2 5.36 -32.26 -78.29
CA LYS A 2 5.39 -30.86 -77.81
C LYS A 2 5.53 -30.91 -76.30
N THR A 3 6.68 -30.49 -75.83
CA THR A 3 6.99 -30.39 -74.38
C THR A 3 6.47 -29.11 -73.86
N PHE A 4 5.51 -29.20 -72.91
CA PHE A 4 5.00 -28.03 -72.17
C PHE A 4 5.89 -27.78 -70.93
N PHE A 5 6.51 -26.60 -70.82
CA PHE A 5 7.18 -26.13 -69.63
C PHE A 5 6.14 -25.43 -68.74
N PHE A 6 5.94 -26.00 -67.55
CA PHE A 6 5.11 -25.38 -66.53
C PHE A 6 6.02 -24.54 -65.62
N SER A 7 5.91 -23.22 -65.72
CA SER A 7 6.65 -22.27 -64.84
C SER A 7 5.85 -22.08 -63.57
N ILE A 8 6.38 -22.61 -62.44
CA ILE A 8 5.81 -22.34 -61.10
C ILE A 8 6.39 -21.03 -60.60
N LEU A 9 5.55 -20.00 -60.53
CA LEU A 9 5.86 -18.71 -59.93
C LEU A 9 5.66 -18.83 -58.40
N ALA A 10 6.75 -19.05 -57.64
CA ALA A 10 6.71 -19.04 -56.16
C ALA A 10 6.56 -17.59 -55.68
N GLY A 11 5.34 -17.24 -55.27
CA GLY A 11 5.07 -15.95 -54.60
C GLY A 11 5.69 -15.94 -53.21
N PHE A 12 6.73 -15.15 -53.02
CA PHE A 12 7.35 -14.90 -51.71
C PHE A 12 6.50 -13.89 -50.96
N VAL A 13 5.64 -14.35 -50.02
CA VAL A 13 4.89 -13.49 -49.12
C VAL A 13 5.83 -12.96 -48.07
N LEU A 14 6.21 -11.69 -48.18
CA LEU A 14 6.99 -10.95 -47.17
C LEU A 14 6.08 -10.69 -45.98
N LEU A 15 6.12 -11.53 -44.94
CA LEU A 15 5.51 -11.25 -43.65
C LEU A 15 6.31 -10.11 -42.97
N LEU A 16 5.83 -8.89 -43.09
CA LEU A 16 6.34 -7.76 -42.29
C LEU A 16 5.97 -8.00 -40.84
N PRO A 17 6.93 -7.93 -39.89
CA PRO A 17 6.59 -7.99 -38.49
C PRO A 17 5.72 -6.78 -38.14
N PHE A 18 4.51 -7.03 -37.64
CA PHE A 18 3.71 -5.98 -37.04
C PHE A 18 4.48 -5.49 -35.79
N PRO A 19 4.66 -4.17 -35.60
CA PRO A 19 5.24 -3.66 -34.39
C PRO A 19 4.34 -4.07 -33.21
N THR A 20 4.86 -4.90 -32.33
CA THR A 20 4.22 -5.13 -31.03
C THR A 20 4.19 -3.79 -30.31
N PRO A 21 3.03 -3.31 -29.84
CA PRO A 21 2.98 -2.12 -29.05
C PRO A 21 3.93 -2.29 -27.84
N ALA A 22 4.84 -1.34 -27.64
CA ALA A 22 5.69 -1.34 -26.47
C ALA A 22 4.81 -1.43 -25.24
N ALA A 23 5.10 -2.35 -24.33
CA ALA A 23 4.37 -2.46 -23.08
C ALA A 23 4.49 -1.12 -22.35
N VAL A 24 3.37 -0.45 -22.19
CA VAL A 24 3.36 0.86 -21.49
C VAL A 24 3.61 0.56 -20.02
N ASN A 25 4.69 1.13 -19.48
CA ASN A 25 5.04 0.94 -18.07
C ASN A 25 4.10 1.77 -17.20
N ALA A 26 3.32 1.10 -16.36
CA ALA A 26 2.41 1.75 -15.41
C ALA A 26 3.12 2.19 -14.11
N ALA A 27 4.36 1.76 -13.87
CA ALA A 27 5.11 2.17 -12.70
C ALA A 27 5.35 3.69 -12.71
N GLY A 28 5.10 4.33 -11.58
CA GLY A 28 5.22 5.78 -11.47
C GLY A 28 4.54 6.36 -10.25
N LEU A 29 4.81 7.64 -10.05
CA LEU A 29 4.06 8.50 -9.15
C LEU A 29 2.96 9.19 -9.95
N TRP A 30 1.72 9.00 -9.53
CA TRP A 30 0.53 9.49 -10.21
C TRP A 30 -0.25 10.42 -9.29
N GLU A 31 -0.73 11.54 -9.80
CA GLU A 31 -1.52 12.51 -9.03
C GLU A 31 -2.89 12.76 -9.66
N GLY A 32 -3.91 12.85 -8.83
CA GLY A 32 -5.27 13.19 -9.22
C GLY A 32 -6.04 13.85 -8.11
N THR A 33 -7.28 14.23 -8.40
CA THR A 33 -8.18 14.83 -7.43
C THR A 33 -9.50 14.09 -7.46
N LEU A 34 -9.88 13.51 -6.33
CA LEU A 34 -11.20 12.93 -6.12
C LEU A 34 -12.17 14.01 -5.67
N LYS A 35 -13.16 14.33 -6.51
CA LYS A 35 -14.17 15.33 -6.20
C LYS A 35 -15.27 14.70 -5.37
N THR A 36 -15.35 15.08 -4.08
CA THR A 36 -16.36 14.57 -3.16
C THR A 36 -17.37 15.65 -2.78
N PRO A 37 -18.59 15.29 -2.31
CA PRO A 37 -19.54 16.28 -1.81
C PRO A 37 -19.03 17.11 -0.64
N ASN A 38 -18.04 16.62 0.09
CA ASN A 38 -17.46 17.27 1.27
C ASN A 38 -16.16 18.06 0.97
N GLY A 39 -15.79 18.17 -0.31
CA GLY A 39 -14.59 18.85 -0.78
C GLY A 39 -13.70 17.95 -1.63
N ASP A 40 -12.73 18.55 -2.25
CA ASP A 40 -11.77 17.87 -3.12
C ASP A 40 -10.70 17.17 -2.25
N LEU A 41 -10.36 15.94 -2.61
CA LEU A 41 -9.29 15.15 -2.00
C LEU A 41 -8.17 14.90 -3.02
N GLY A 42 -6.97 15.34 -2.70
CA GLY A 42 -5.77 14.97 -3.45
C GLY A 42 -5.53 13.46 -3.32
N PHE A 43 -5.18 12.82 -4.41
CA PHE A 43 -4.89 11.40 -4.47
C PHE A 43 -3.54 11.20 -5.15
N VAL A 44 -2.57 10.68 -4.41
CA VAL A 44 -1.23 10.42 -4.92
C VAL A 44 -0.96 8.93 -4.87
N LEU A 45 -0.95 8.28 -6.04
CA LEU A 45 -0.65 6.85 -6.18
C LEU A 45 0.83 6.66 -6.50
N ASN A 46 1.52 5.88 -5.71
CA ASN A 46 2.90 5.44 -5.94
C ASN A 46 2.89 3.97 -6.33
N LEU A 47 3.00 3.67 -7.62
CA LEU A 47 2.89 2.32 -8.18
C LEU A 47 4.26 1.79 -8.58
N HIS A 48 4.66 0.65 -8.04
CA HIS A 48 5.96 0.02 -8.25
C HIS A 48 5.85 -1.36 -8.87
N LEU A 49 6.84 -1.72 -9.66
CA LEU A 49 7.09 -3.09 -10.10
C LEU A 49 8.40 -3.57 -9.46
N ASP A 50 8.31 -4.55 -8.56
CA ASP A 50 9.44 -5.19 -7.91
C ASP A 50 9.58 -6.63 -8.45
N GLY A 51 10.48 -6.83 -9.39
CA GLY A 51 10.52 -8.03 -10.22
C GLY A 51 9.23 -8.18 -11.03
N ASP A 52 8.47 -9.24 -10.78
CA ASP A 52 7.16 -9.50 -11.41
C ASP A 52 5.97 -9.10 -10.51
N ARG A 53 6.23 -8.49 -9.36
CA ARG A 53 5.19 -8.17 -8.40
C ARG A 53 4.89 -6.67 -8.39
N TRP A 54 3.63 -6.32 -8.59
CA TRP A 54 3.14 -4.97 -8.37
C TRP A 54 2.92 -4.69 -6.88
N THR A 55 3.41 -3.55 -6.44
CA THR A 55 3.16 -2.97 -5.11
C THR A 55 2.78 -1.51 -5.27
N ALA A 56 1.94 -0.99 -4.39
CA ALA A 56 1.54 0.41 -4.45
C ALA A 56 1.17 0.96 -3.08
N GLU A 57 1.30 2.27 -2.96
CA GLU A 57 0.91 3.06 -1.79
C GLU A 57 0.10 4.27 -2.25
N VAL A 58 -0.79 4.77 -1.39
CA VAL A 58 -1.53 6.00 -1.64
C VAL A 58 -1.32 7.02 -0.54
N ASP A 59 -1.18 8.29 -0.94
CA ASP A 59 -1.30 9.43 -0.04
C ASP A 59 -2.62 10.15 -0.30
N VAL A 60 -3.29 10.61 0.78
CA VAL A 60 -4.45 11.50 0.74
C VAL A 60 -4.18 12.63 1.73
N PRO A 61 -3.49 13.70 1.30
CA PRO A 61 -2.96 14.75 2.19
C PRO A 61 -4.02 15.42 3.05
N GLU A 62 -5.21 15.68 2.50
CA GLU A 62 -6.31 16.34 3.23
C GLU A 62 -6.86 15.47 4.37
N GLN A 63 -6.61 14.17 4.33
CA GLN A 63 -6.96 13.22 5.39
C GLN A 63 -5.77 12.86 6.28
N GLY A 64 -4.60 13.46 6.05
CA GLY A 64 -3.37 13.14 6.77
C GLY A 64 -2.83 11.73 6.49
N VAL A 65 -3.30 11.08 5.43
CA VAL A 65 -2.87 9.73 5.02
C VAL A 65 -1.62 9.83 4.14
N SER A 66 -0.59 9.05 4.46
CA SER A 66 0.64 8.98 3.68
C SER A 66 1.23 7.58 3.66
N GLY A 67 1.50 7.05 2.47
CA GLY A 67 2.10 5.73 2.29
C GLY A 67 1.19 4.57 2.72
N LEU A 68 -0.14 4.72 2.61
CA LEU A 68 -1.09 3.65 2.90
C LEU A 68 -0.95 2.55 1.83
N PRO A 69 -0.57 1.32 2.22
CA PRO A 69 -0.38 0.26 1.24
C PRO A 69 -1.71 -0.14 0.60
N LEU A 70 -1.64 -0.46 -0.69
CA LEU A 70 -2.78 -0.94 -1.46
C LEU A 70 -2.81 -2.46 -1.53
N GLU A 71 -4.01 -3.00 -1.68
CA GLU A 71 -4.27 -4.44 -1.77
C GLU A 71 -4.82 -4.82 -3.15
N LYS A 72 -4.76 -6.11 -3.49
CA LYS A 72 -5.34 -6.68 -4.71
C LYS A 72 -4.95 -5.90 -5.97
N ILE A 73 -3.68 -5.47 -6.03
CA ILE A 73 -3.18 -4.70 -7.16
C ILE A 73 -3.12 -5.61 -8.37
N ASN A 74 -3.77 -5.20 -9.44
CA ASN A 74 -3.71 -5.87 -10.73
C ASN A 74 -3.38 -4.86 -11.83
N VAL A 75 -2.36 -5.17 -12.63
CA VAL A 75 -1.99 -4.43 -13.83
C VAL A 75 -1.93 -5.43 -14.97
N ASP A 76 -2.90 -5.34 -15.87
CA ASP A 76 -3.02 -6.22 -17.04
C ASP A 76 -3.12 -5.36 -18.31
N GLY A 77 -2.03 -5.31 -19.06
CA GLY A 77 -1.91 -4.41 -20.20
C GLY A 77 -2.12 -2.94 -19.77
N SER A 78 -3.19 -2.33 -20.23
CA SER A 78 -3.58 -0.97 -19.83
C SER A 78 -4.56 -0.92 -18.65
N ALA A 79 -5.11 -2.05 -18.21
CA ALA A 79 -6.06 -2.09 -17.10
C ALA A 79 -5.32 -2.06 -15.76
N ILE A 80 -5.74 -1.18 -14.85
CA ILE A 80 -5.16 -1.02 -13.52
C ILE A 80 -6.28 -1.04 -12.52
N SER A 81 -6.17 -1.91 -11.50
CA SER A 81 -7.12 -1.93 -10.40
C SER A 81 -6.43 -2.22 -9.08
N PHE A 82 -7.01 -1.73 -7.98
CA PHE A 82 -6.55 -1.99 -6.63
C PHE A 82 -7.67 -1.76 -5.62
N SER A 83 -7.47 -2.24 -4.39
CA SER A 83 -8.32 -1.93 -3.23
C SER A 83 -7.51 -1.27 -2.11
N ILE A 84 -8.24 -0.56 -1.25
CA ILE A 84 -7.70 0.07 -0.05
C ILE A 84 -8.35 -0.60 1.16
N SER A 85 -7.54 -1.01 2.13
CA SER A 85 -8.07 -1.55 3.38
C SER A 85 -8.56 -0.41 4.28
N ALA A 86 -9.84 -0.06 4.13
CA ALA A 86 -10.50 1.02 4.85
C ALA A 86 -12.04 0.81 4.87
N PRO A 87 -12.78 1.53 5.74
CA PRO A 87 -14.24 1.45 5.79
C PRO A 87 -14.90 1.74 4.45
N GLY A 88 -15.91 0.97 4.08
CA GLY A 88 -16.63 1.10 2.82
C GLY A 88 -15.97 0.39 1.65
N ASP A 89 -14.93 -0.42 1.91
CA ASP A 89 -14.22 -1.26 0.93
C ASP A 89 -13.83 -0.48 -0.35
N PRO A 90 -12.98 0.58 -0.23
CA PRO A 90 -12.63 1.43 -1.35
C PRO A 90 -11.89 0.65 -2.42
N GLN A 91 -12.27 0.88 -3.67
CA GLN A 91 -11.67 0.24 -4.85
C GLN A 91 -11.47 1.26 -5.97
N TYR A 92 -10.45 1.03 -6.77
CA TYR A 92 -10.21 1.78 -7.99
C TYR A 92 -10.09 0.83 -9.17
N ALA A 93 -10.67 1.23 -10.30
CA ALA A 93 -10.49 0.57 -11.58
C ALA A 93 -10.32 1.63 -12.67
N GLY A 94 -9.23 1.55 -13.41
CA GLY A 94 -8.89 2.54 -14.43
C GLY A 94 -8.15 1.95 -15.61
N LYS A 95 -7.90 2.79 -16.60
CA LYS A 95 -7.22 2.43 -17.83
C LYS A 95 -6.12 3.43 -18.15
N LEU A 96 -4.90 2.91 -18.34
CA LEU A 96 -3.74 3.68 -18.76
C LEU A 96 -3.89 4.10 -20.21
N SER A 97 -3.65 5.37 -20.50
CA SER A 97 -3.64 5.92 -21.87
C SER A 97 -2.47 5.34 -22.69
N ALA A 98 -2.61 5.36 -24.00
CA ALA A 98 -1.61 4.82 -24.93
C ALA A 98 -0.25 5.55 -24.83
N ASP A 99 -0.25 6.83 -24.44
CA ASP A 99 0.94 7.64 -24.22
C ASP A 99 1.58 7.44 -22.83
N GLY A 100 0.94 6.62 -21.96
CA GLY A 100 1.42 6.34 -20.61
C GLY A 100 1.37 7.53 -19.65
N LYS A 101 0.55 8.55 -19.92
CA LYS A 101 0.53 9.79 -19.13
C LYS A 101 -0.71 9.98 -18.26
N THR A 102 -1.76 9.19 -18.48
CA THR A 102 -3.01 9.30 -17.73
C THR A 102 -3.58 7.92 -17.43
N ILE A 103 -4.08 7.73 -16.22
CA ILE A 103 -4.94 6.60 -15.85
C ILE A 103 -6.33 7.16 -15.60
N SER A 104 -7.27 6.90 -16.50
CA SER A 104 -8.66 7.34 -16.33
C SER A 104 -9.49 6.23 -15.72
N GLY A 105 -10.23 6.53 -14.66
CA GLY A 105 -10.92 5.48 -13.92
C GLY A 105 -11.99 5.96 -12.95
N THR A 106 -12.45 4.99 -12.17
CA THR A 106 -13.52 5.17 -11.19
C THR A 106 -13.04 4.68 -9.82
N PHE A 107 -13.23 5.51 -8.83
CA PHE A 107 -13.06 5.19 -7.42
C PHE A 107 -14.44 4.88 -6.82
N THR A 108 -14.55 3.74 -6.14
CA THR A 108 -15.82 3.28 -5.53
C THR A 108 -15.61 3.06 -4.05
N GLN A 109 -16.48 3.61 -3.21
CA GLN A 109 -16.46 3.43 -1.76
C GLN A 109 -17.87 3.47 -1.20
N GLY A 110 -18.25 2.49 -0.35
CA GLY A 110 -19.56 2.44 0.29
C GLY A 110 -20.73 2.45 -0.69
N GLY A 111 -20.55 1.89 -1.88
CA GLY A 111 -21.55 1.88 -2.95
C GLY A 111 -21.62 3.14 -3.82
N ASN A 112 -20.86 4.19 -3.46
CA ASN A 112 -20.75 5.40 -4.28
C ASN A 112 -19.57 5.29 -5.24
N SER A 113 -19.73 5.81 -6.45
CA SER A 113 -18.70 5.81 -7.48
C SER A 113 -18.40 7.23 -7.94
N LEU A 114 -17.12 7.59 -7.98
CA LEU A 114 -16.64 8.90 -8.40
C LEU A 114 -15.57 8.73 -9.47
N SER A 115 -15.55 9.63 -10.44
CA SER A 115 -14.46 9.66 -11.44
C SER A 115 -13.16 10.09 -10.77
N LEU A 116 -12.06 9.39 -11.07
CA LEU A 116 -10.73 9.74 -10.64
C LEU A 116 -9.75 9.49 -11.78
N ASP A 117 -9.29 10.58 -12.39
CA ASP A 117 -8.21 10.55 -13.36
C ASP A 117 -6.88 10.87 -12.66
N LEU A 118 -5.88 10.03 -12.91
CA LEU A 118 -4.55 10.17 -12.37
C LEU A 118 -3.59 10.55 -13.50
N LYS A 119 -2.77 11.58 -13.28
CA LYS A 119 -1.75 12.05 -14.22
C LYS A 119 -0.37 11.62 -13.75
N TRP A 120 0.44 11.15 -14.66
CA TRP A 120 1.83 10.78 -14.37
C TRP A 120 2.63 12.02 -13.94
N LYS A 121 3.35 11.89 -12.85
CA LYS A 121 4.15 12.96 -12.25
C LYS A 121 5.65 12.72 -12.42
N SER A 122 6.09 11.53 -12.04
CA SER A 122 7.51 11.16 -12.04
C SER A 122 7.67 9.64 -11.96
N GLU A 123 8.89 9.17 -12.01
CA GLU A 123 9.24 7.81 -11.61
C GLU A 123 8.73 7.51 -10.19
N PRO A 124 8.51 6.22 -9.84
CA PRO A 124 8.07 5.84 -8.51
C PRO A 124 9.02 6.39 -7.43
N ARG A 125 8.46 6.86 -6.33
CA ARG A 125 9.26 7.14 -5.13
C ARG A 125 9.76 5.81 -4.58
N ALA A 126 11.02 5.76 -4.13
CA ALA A 126 11.51 4.60 -3.39
C ALA A 126 10.57 4.34 -2.20
N VAL A 127 10.04 3.11 -2.11
CA VAL A 127 9.36 2.67 -0.89
C VAL A 127 10.42 2.70 0.20
N SER A 128 10.26 3.58 1.17
CA SER A 128 11.19 3.63 2.30
C SER A 128 11.05 2.32 3.07
N LYS A 129 11.89 1.34 2.71
CA LYS A 129 12.22 0.24 3.62
C LYS A 129 13.05 0.90 4.71
N THR A 130 12.41 1.48 5.73
CA THR A 130 13.16 1.93 6.90
C THR A 130 13.54 0.67 7.65
N PRO A 131 14.81 0.23 7.58
CA PRO A 131 15.26 -0.82 8.47
C PRO A 131 15.27 -0.20 9.85
N VAL A 132 14.36 -0.62 10.70
CA VAL A 132 14.47 -0.29 12.11
C VAL A 132 15.61 -1.13 12.66
N ASN A 133 16.68 -0.42 12.98
CA ASN A 133 17.91 -1.00 13.46
C ASN A 133 17.69 -1.77 14.75
N SER A 134 18.12 -3.01 14.69
CA SER A 134 18.98 -3.78 15.58
C SER A 134 18.32 -4.54 16.73
N GLY A 135 19.06 -5.50 17.25
CA GLY A 135 18.78 -6.47 18.31
C GLY A 135 17.85 -6.06 19.45
N GLU A 136 17.75 -4.77 19.74
CA GLU A 136 16.88 -4.26 20.80
C GLU A 136 15.38 -4.35 20.50
N VAL A 137 14.96 -4.21 19.22
CA VAL A 137 13.54 -4.33 18.85
C VAL A 137 13.14 -5.74 18.44
N GLN A 138 14.08 -6.66 18.28
CA GLN A 138 13.79 -8.06 17.98
C GLN A 138 12.90 -8.73 19.03
N VAL A 139 12.98 -8.28 20.26
CA VAL A 139 12.11 -8.76 21.35
C VAL A 139 10.63 -8.48 21.09
N LEU A 140 10.29 -7.55 20.16
CA LEU A 140 8.91 -7.24 19.81
C LEU A 140 8.32 -8.20 18.77
N GLU A 141 9.12 -9.06 18.14
CA GLU A 141 8.66 -10.01 17.11
C GLU A 141 7.42 -10.80 17.58
N GLY A 142 6.42 -10.88 16.70
CA GLY A 142 5.15 -11.56 16.97
C GLY A 142 3.94 -10.64 16.88
N LEU A 143 2.78 -11.20 17.22
CA LEU A 143 1.49 -10.51 17.21
C LEU A 143 1.17 -9.93 18.58
N TRP A 144 0.75 -8.68 18.60
CA TRP A 144 0.33 -7.94 19.78
C TRP A 144 -1.10 -7.42 19.58
N GLU A 145 -1.95 -7.58 20.58
CA GLU A 145 -3.33 -7.12 20.50
C GLU A 145 -3.70 -6.27 21.73
N GLY A 146 -4.51 -5.24 21.51
CA GLY A 146 -5.08 -4.39 22.55
C GLY A 146 -6.26 -3.61 22.01
N ALA A 147 -6.85 -2.78 22.87
CA ALA A 147 -7.95 -1.91 22.47
C ALA A 147 -7.79 -0.52 23.08
N LEU A 148 -8.12 0.49 22.29
CA LEU A 148 -8.35 1.85 22.73
C LEU A 148 -9.79 2.00 23.20
N ASP A 149 -10.03 2.72 24.28
CA ASP A 149 -11.39 3.10 24.66
C ASP A 149 -11.75 4.42 23.98
N ILE A 150 -12.68 4.36 23.05
CA ILE A 150 -13.22 5.52 22.35
C ILE A 150 -14.61 5.82 22.89
N ASN A 151 -14.67 6.64 23.93
CA ASN A 151 -15.94 7.02 24.58
C ASN A 151 -16.78 5.81 25.03
N GLY A 152 -16.15 4.81 25.63
CA GLY A 152 -16.81 3.60 26.10
C GLY A 152 -16.95 2.50 25.04
N THR A 153 -16.47 2.72 23.83
CA THR A 153 -16.45 1.71 22.75
C THR A 153 -15.02 1.24 22.51
N PRO A 154 -14.73 -0.06 22.65
CA PRO A 154 -13.39 -0.55 22.38
C PRO A 154 -13.09 -0.52 20.87
N LEU A 155 -11.94 0.05 20.51
CA LEU A 155 -11.36 0.00 19.18
C LEU A 155 -10.14 -0.93 19.22
N HIS A 156 -10.27 -2.12 18.63
CA HIS A 156 -9.21 -3.12 18.66
C HIS A 156 -8.09 -2.75 17.69
N LEU A 157 -6.87 -2.91 18.19
CA LEU A 157 -5.63 -2.74 17.43
C LEU A 157 -4.81 -4.02 17.49
N ARG A 158 -4.18 -4.36 16.35
CA ARG A 158 -3.20 -5.43 16.21
C ARG A 158 -1.92 -4.85 15.67
N LEU A 159 -0.80 -5.18 16.31
CA LEU A 159 0.53 -4.89 15.81
C LEU A 159 1.21 -6.21 15.47
N ASN A 160 1.67 -6.37 14.25
CA ASN A 160 2.39 -7.56 13.82
C ASN A 160 3.84 -7.18 13.49
N PHE A 161 4.79 -7.75 14.22
CA PHE A 161 6.21 -7.54 14.01
C PHE A 161 6.84 -8.81 13.45
N THR A 162 7.43 -8.70 12.26
CA THR A 162 8.05 -9.82 11.54
C THR A 162 9.53 -9.56 11.32
N ARG A 163 10.33 -10.62 11.42
CA ARG A 163 11.76 -10.57 11.12
C ARG A 163 11.97 -10.79 9.63
N ASN A 164 12.71 -9.88 9.00
CA ASN A 164 13.16 -10.00 7.63
C ASN A 164 14.40 -10.92 7.52
N ALA A 165 14.72 -11.33 6.29
CA ALA A 165 15.89 -12.17 6.01
C ALA A 165 17.23 -11.49 6.37
N ASP A 166 17.28 -10.15 6.38
CA ASP A 166 18.45 -9.35 6.80
C ASP A 166 18.54 -9.14 8.32
N GLY A 167 17.62 -9.76 9.09
CA GLY A 167 17.55 -9.64 10.55
C GLY A 167 16.86 -8.38 11.07
N SER A 168 16.43 -7.46 10.21
CA SER A 168 15.63 -6.30 10.59
C SER A 168 14.21 -6.71 11.00
N ILE A 169 13.51 -5.86 11.75
CA ILE A 169 12.10 -6.05 12.10
C ILE A 169 11.24 -5.08 11.27
N ALA A 170 10.24 -5.62 10.60
CA ALA A 170 9.16 -4.86 10.01
C ALA A 170 7.93 -4.92 10.92
N GLY A 171 7.17 -3.84 11.00
CA GLY A 171 5.95 -3.77 11.78
C GLY A 171 4.76 -3.29 10.96
N THR A 172 3.61 -3.89 11.18
CA THR A 172 2.33 -3.42 10.64
C THR A 172 1.30 -3.25 11.75
N LEU A 173 0.39 -2.30 11.55
CA LEU A 173 -0.75 -2.05 12.39
C LEU A 173 -2.03 -2.42 11.62
N GLU A 174 -2.97 -3.01 12.33
CA GLU A 174 -4.32 -3.31 11.86
C GLU A 174 -5.35 -2.78 12.85
N SER A 175 -6.49 -2.36 12.35
CA SER A 175 -7.68 -2.06 13.14
C SER A 175 -8.87 -2.89 12.57
N PRO A 176 -9.17 -4.07 13.12
CA PRO A 176 -10.22 -4.95 12.60
C PRO A 176 -11.59 -4.29 12.60
N ASP A 177 -11.92 -3.50 13.62
CA ASP A 177 -13.21 -2.81 13.74
C ASP A 177 -13.40 -1.76 12.64
N GLN A 178 -12.30 -1.17 12.17
CA GLN A 178 -12.29 -0.20 11.08
C GLN A 178 -12.00 -0.83 9.72
N LYS A 179 -11.81 -2.16 9.66
CA LYS A 179 -11.40 -2.89 8.45
C LYS A 179 -10.12 -2.31 7.81
N VAL A 180 -9.19 -1.87 8.65
CA VAL A 180 -7.88 -1.35 8.23
C VAL A 180 -6.83 -2.41 8.50
N SER A 181 -5.98 -2.71 7.51
CA SER A 181 -4.88 -3.66 7.64
C SER A 181 -3.62 -3.21 6.91
N GLY A 182 -2.49 -3.81 7.25
CA GLY A 182 -1.23 -3.61 6.55
C GLY A 182 -0.60 -2.22 6.70
N VAL A 183 -1.10 -1.37 7.60
CA VAL A 183 -0.54 -0.03 7.82
C VAL A 183 0.85 -0.14 8.39
N ARG A 184 1.85 0.37 7.68
CA ARG A 184 3.26 0.24 8.08
C ARG A 184 3.57 1.03 9.34
N ILE A 185 4.31 0.41 10.26
CA ILE A 185 4.98 1.10 11.37
C ILE A 185 6.30 1.64 10.83
N ASP A 186 6.40 2.97 10.68
CA ASP A 186 7.51 3.64 10.01
C ASP A 186 8.75 3.79 10.87
N SER A 187 8.58 3.85 12.16
CA SER A 187 9.69 3.95 13.12
C SER A 187 9.43 3.10 14.35
N MET A 188 10.46 2.44 14.81
CA MET A 188 10.48 1.64 16.04
C MET A 188 11.77 1.91 16.76
N THR A 189 11.71 2.25 18.02
CA THR A 189 12.89 2.37 18.88
C THR A 189 12.60 1.73 20.23
N ARG A 190 13.60 1.09 20.79
CA ARG A 190 13.58 0.58 22.16
C ARG A 190 14.84 1.02 22.88
N THR A 191 14.69 1.54 24.09
CA THR A 191 15.79 1.88 25.00
C THR A 191 15.42 1.34 26.35
N ALA A 192 16.16 0.35 26.84
CA ALA A 192 15.81 -0.47 27.99
C ALA A 192 14.38 -1.04 27.83
N ASP A 193 13.44 -0.65 28.68
CA ASP A 193 12.05 -1.12 28.62
C ASP A 193 11.14 -0.16 27.85
N SER A 194 11.62 1.03 27.48
CA SER A 194 10.83 2.04 26.76
C SER A 194 10.77 1.68 25.27
N VAL A 195 9.54 1.62 24.72
CA VAL A 195 9.26 1.36 23.32
C VAL A 195 8.52 2.55 22.71
N LYS A 196 8.99 3.01 21.56
CA LYS A 196 8.31 4.04 20.77
C LYS A 196 8.08 3.52 19.35
N LEU A 197 6.87 3.72 18.85
CA LEU A 197 6.45 3.35 17.51
C LEU A 197 5.85 4.58 16.82
N GLY A 198 6.13 4.75 15.54
CA GLY A 198 5.53 5.81 14.72
C GLY A 198 4.84 5.23 13.49
N VAL A 199 3.63 5.68 13.22
CA VAL A 199 2.78 5.27 12.09
C VAL A 199 2.39 6.52 11.31
N LYS A 200 3.29 6.94 10.41
CA LYS A 200 3.15 8.21 9.65
C LYS A 200 1.88 8.26 8.83
N THR A 201 1.52 7.13 8.23
CA THR A 201 0.34 6.99 7.37
C THR A 201 -0.93 7.57 7.99
N ILE A 202 -1.09 7.43 9.31
CA ILE A 202 -2.28 7.86 10.04
C ILE A 202 -1.96 8.92 11.10
N GLY A 203 -0.75 9.49 11.08
CA GLY A 203 -0.29 10.45 12.10
C GLY A 203 -0.31 9.87 13.52
N GLY A 204 -0.14 8.54 13.63
CA GLY A 204 -0.20 7.82 14.90
C GLY A 204 1.17 7.61 15.51
N ALA A 205 1.23 7.57 16.83
CA ALA A 205 2.42 7.21 17.58
C ALA A 205 2.04 6.44 18.86
N TYR A 206 2.88 5.50 19.25
CA TYR A 206 2.78 4.78 20.51
C TYR A 206 4.04 4.99 21.33
N GLN A 207 3.88 5.23 22.60
CA GLN A 207 4.98 5.21 23.56
C GLN A 207 4.56 4.42 24.79
N GLY A 208 5.35 3.40 25.15
CA GLY A 208 5.01 2.53 26.27
C GLY A 208 6.22 1.84 26.85
N THR A 209 5.97 1.00 27.85
CA THR A 209 6.94 0.22 28.58
C THR A 209 6.68 -1.28 28.34
N LEU A 210 7.71 -2.01 27.98
CA LEU A 210 7.69 -3.46 27.83
C LEU A 210 7.85 -4.11 29.20
N SER A 211 6.99 -5.07 29.52
CA SER A 211 7.11 -5.88 30.74
C SER A 211 8.38 -6.72 30.72
N LYS A 212 8.89 -7.12 31.91
CA LYS A 212 10.13 -7.89 32.05
C LYS A 212 10.08 -9.25 31.35
N ASP A 213 8.91 -9.86 31.27
CA ASP A 213 8.66 -11.13 30.58
C ASP A 213 8.36 -10.95 29.08
N ALA A 214 8.45 -9.70 28.61
CA ALA A 214 8.15 -9.29 27.23
C ALA A 214 6.76 -9.73 26.72
N SER A 215 5.78 -9.86 27.60
CA SER A 215 4.42 -10.27 27.26
C SER A 215 3.43 -9.11 27.10
N THR A 216 3.75 -7.95 27.68
CA THR A 216 2.85 -6.79 27.75
C THR A 216 3.59 -5.51 27.39
N LEU A 217 2.95 -4.65 26.58
CA LEU A 217 3.33 -3.26 26.35
C LEU A 217 2.25 -2.37 26.95
N THR A 218 2.58 -1.56 27.95
CA THR A 218 1.67 -0.62 28.59
C THR A 218 2.09 0.81 28.27
N GLY A 219 1.20 1.60 27.68
CA GLY A 219 1.56 2.95 27.27
C GLY A 219 0.40 3.78 26.76
N THR A 220 0.73 4.69 25.85
CA THR A 220 -0.19 5.68 25.30
C THR A 220 -0.10 5.67 23.78
N TRP A 221 -1.24 5.62 23.13
CA TRP A 221 -1.41 5.91 21.71
C TRP A 221 -1.78 7.38 21.54
N THR A 222 -1.07 8.05 20.64
CA THR A 222 -1.34 9.44 20.29
C THR A 222 -1.66 9.55 18.82
N GLN A 223 -2.76 10.21 18.45
CA GLN A 223 -3.16 10.44 17.06
C GLN A 223 -3.93 11.74 16.95
N MET A 224 -3.58 12.58 15.96
CA MET A 224 -4.24 13.88 15.72
C MET A 224 -4.38 14.74 16.99
N GLY A 225 -3.36 14.75 17.84
CA GLY A 225 -3.34 15.52 19.10
C GLY A 225 -4.09 14.86 20.28
N ASN A 226 -4.81 13.77 20.07
CA ASN A 226 -5.46 13.03 21.14
C ASN A 226 -4.55 11.91 21.64
N SER A 227 -4.57 11.68 22.95
CA SER A 227 -3.78 10.64 23.62
C SER A 227 -4.69 9.74 24.45
N LEU A 228 -4.59 8.42 24.19
CA LEU A 228 -5.40 7.41 24.86
C LEU A 228 -4.50 6.31 25.44
N PRO A 229 -4.80 5.79 26.63
CA PRO A 229 -4.11 4.62 27.15
C PRO A 229 -4.27 3.43 26.23
N LEU A 230 -3.18 2.68 25.98
CA LEU A 230 -3.20 1.45 25.21
C LEU A 230 -2.29 0.42 25.86
N THR A 231 -2.87 -0.69 26.25
CA THR A 231 -2.14 -1.88 26.69
C THR A 231 -2.24 -2.95 25.61
N LEU A 232 -1.10 -3.43 25.13
CA LEU A 232 -0.98 -4.48 24.15
C LEU A 232 -0.48 -5.76 24.82
N GLN A 233 -1.12 -6.89 24.51
CA GLN A 233 -0.73 -8.20 24.98
C GLN A 233 -0.15 -9.00 23.82
N ARG A 234 1.00 -9.63 24.04
CA ARG A 234 1.58 -10.54 23.06
C ARG A 234 0.71 -11.80 22.94
N LYS A 235 0.35 -12.16 21.73
CA LYS A 235 -0.31 -13.44 21.45
C LYS A 235 0.72 -14.56 21.37
N LYS A 236 0.46 -15.64 22.06
CA LYS A 236 1.22 -16.88 21.92
C LYS A 236 0.91 -17.49 20.55
N SER A 237 1.94 -17.80 19.78
CA SER A 237 1.86 -18.58 18.54
C SER A 237 1.40 -19.99 18.83
#